data_5b819760afefae6b541267cac0890f2b
#
_entry.id   5b819760afefae6b541267cac0890f2b
#
_cell.length_a   1.000
_cell.length_b   1.000
_cell.length_c   1.000
_cell.angle_alpha   90.00
_cell.angle_beta   90.00
_cell.angle_gamma   90.00
#
_symmetry.space_group_name_H-M   'P 1'
#
loop_
_entity.id
_entity.type
_entity.pdbx_description
1 polymer ?
#
loop_
_entity_poly.entity_id
_entity_poly.type
_entity_poly.pdbx_seq_one_letter_code
_entity_poly.pdbx_strand_id
1 'polypeptide(L)'
;MNYRGYNVYTTPPVSQGLTASVWLRDLNAYDLAGMEHQEYYDTLIKTMHDAYNIRRKYVYDGVKLPENIDDMKPDNDQPGNQKSNLSDTTAYSIFDGEIEISAIQSNYMGFGSGHSIKGTGINMNNRGSYFSLDSENKNSLKPGKKTFHTLMSILASGKKDIILGTMGGDVQPQVNVQILSRIIDLGGNMPDAIAYPRFAYPASIYGDSKVYYESTLRLNHYEPVDDLNDMMGHAQGILIDSDSEAGVDPRGDGLLHYMKEKYFK
;
A
#
# COMPACT_ATOMS: atom_id res chain seq x y z
N MET A 1 7.30 9.67 8.95
CA MET A 1 6.83 11.00 8.53
C MET A 1 5.63 11.42 9.39
N ASN A 2 5.31 12.71 9.46
CA ASN A 2 4.10 13.16 10.17
C ASN A 2 2.97 13.46 9.17
N TYR A 3 1.77 12.94 9.49
CA TYR A 3 0.54 13.20 8.74
C TYR A 3 -0.59 13.58 9.71
N ARG A 4 -1.07 14.80 9.68
CA ARG A 4 -2.16 15.31 10.56
C ARG A 4 -1.91 15.07 12.06
N GLY A 5 -0.66 15.12 12.50
CA GLY A 5 -0.27 14.84 13.87
C GLY A 5 0.00 13.36 14.19
N TYR A 6 -0.20 12.47 13.23
CA TYR A 6 0.18 11.06 13.33
C TYR A 6 1.62 10.84 12.84
N ASN A 7 2.41 10.09 13.59
CA ASN A 7 3.69 9.58 13.12
C ASN A 7 3.44 8.31 12.31
N VAL A 8 3.62 8.38 11.00
CA VAL A 8 3.41 7.25 10.10
C VAL A 8 4.73 6.56 9.81
N TYR A 9 4.77 5.27 10.05
CA TYR A 9 5.90 4.37 9.82
C TYR A 9 5.57 3.39 8.70
N THR A 10 6.54 3.11 7.84
CA THR A 10 6.41 2.15 6.76
C THR A 10 7.74 1.51 6.42
N THR A 11 7.74 0.49 5.57
CA THR A 11 8.94 -0.23 5.15
C THR A 11 9.82 0.64 4.24
N PRO A 12 11.14 0.66 4.48
CA PRO A 12 12.08 1.47 3.67
C PRO A 12 12.30 0.87 2.27
N PRO A 13 12.93 1.61 1.33
CA PRO A 13 13.43 1.02 0.09
C PRO A 13 14.33 -0.21 0.38
N VAL A 14 14.22 -1.25 -0.41
CA VAL A 14 13.62 -1.40 -1.77
C VAL A 14 12.09 -1.61 -1.81
N SER A 15 11.40 -1.53 -0.67
CA SER A 15 9.96 -1.59 -0.60
C SER A 15 9.30 -0.30 -1.11
N GLN A 16 8.09 -0.43 -1.62
CA GLN A 16 7.30 0.73 -2.05
C GLN A 16 6.66 1.55 -0.91
N GLY A 17 6.95 1.27 0.35
CA GLY A 17 6.41 2.01 1.49
C GLY A 17 6.65 3.52 1.39
N LEU A 18 7.80 3.93 0.83
CA LEU A 18 8.11 5.33 0.55
C LEU A 18 7.01 6.02 -0.27
N THR A 19 6.33 5.29 -1.18
CA THR A 19 5.24 5.86 -2.00
C THR A 19 4.10 6.38 -1.14
N ALA A 20 3.68 5.60 -0.14
CA ALA A 20 2.64 6.03 0.79
C ALA A 20 3.08 7.25 1.62
N SER A 21 4.35 7.28 2.07
CA SER A 21 4.89 8.41 2.82
C SER A 21 4.91 9.70 1.99
N VAL A 22 5.35 9.64 0.74
CA VAL A 22 5.35 10.80 -0.17
C VAL A 22 3.93 11.26 -0.47
N TRP A 23 3.02 10.32 -0.71
CA TRP A 23 1.62 10.65 -0.99
C TRP A 23 0.96 11.36 0.20
N LEU A 24 1.11 10.82 1.43
CA LEU A 24 0.60 11.46 2.65
C LEU A 24 1.24 12.85 2.88
N ARG A 25 2.54 13.02 2.58
CA ARG A 25 3.19 14.34 2.60
C ARG A 25 2.46 15.33 1.71
N ASP A 26 2.18 14.94 0.47
CA ASP A 26 1.54 15.84 -0.50
C ASP A 26 0.09 16.15 -0.10
N LEU A 27 -0.62 15.19 0.51
CA LEU A 27 -1.96 15.40 1.06
C LEU A 27 -2.00 16.35 2.26
N ASN A 28 -0.89 16.53 3.00
CA ASN A 28 -0.84 17.51 4.10
C ASN A 28 -1.15 18.96 3.65
N ALA A 29 -0.96 19.27 2.36
CA ALA A 29 -1.24 20.59 1.81
C ALA A 29 -2.74 20.88 1.59
N TYR A 30 -3.61 19.89 1.77
CA TYR A 30 -5.04 19.98 1.44
C TYR A 30 -5.91 19.77 2.67
N ASP A 31 -7.03 20.48 2.78
CA ASP A 31 -8.09 20.22 3.76
C ASP A 31 -9.10 19.21 3.18
N LEU A 32 -8.78 17.92 3.30
CA LEU A 32 -9.58 16.85 2.71
C LEU A 32 -10.98 16.75 3.32
N ALA A 33 -11.15 17.09 4.60
CA ALA A 33 -12.44 17.03 5.29
C ALA A 33 -13.44 18.06 4.77
N GLY A 34 -12.96 19.18 4.26
CA GLY A 34 -13.80 20.25 3.70
C GLY A 34 -14.13 20.13 2.22
N MET A 35 -13.59 19.09 1.53
CA MET A 35 -13.78 18.93 0.08
C MET A 35 -15.11 18.30 -0.27
N GLU A 36 -15.66 18.71 -1.40
CA GLU A 36 -16.75 18.00 -2.06
C GLU A 36 -16.27 16.62 -2.57
N HIS A 37 -17.20 15.67 -2.70
CA HIS A 37 -16.90 14.27 -3.00
C HIS A 37 -15.96 14.08 -4.22
N GLN A 38 -16.26 14.70 -5.36
CA GLN A 38 -15.43 14.59 -6.56
C GLN A 38 -14.04 15.19 -6.35
N GLU A 39 -13.97 16.39 -5.73
CA GLU A 39 -12.74 17.09 -5.46
C GLU A 39 -11.79 16.30 -4.53
N TYR A 40 -12.36 15.63 -3.51
CA TYR A 40 -11.61 14.74 -2.63
C TYR A 40 -10.90 13.63 -3.43
N TYR A 41 -11.62 12.92 -4.30
CA TYR A 41 -11.01 11.85 -5.10
C TYR A 41 -10.06 12.37 -6.16
N ASP A 42 -10.35 13.48 -6.83
CA ASP A 42 -9.44 14.10 -7.79
C ASP A 42 -8.12 14.51 -7.13
N THR A 43 -8.18 15.02 -5.89
CA THR A 43 -7.00 15.37 -5.09
C THR A 43 -6.19 14.14 -4.70
N LEU A 44 -6.85 13.07 -4.24
CA LEU A 44 -6.18 11.80 -3.95
C LEU A 44 -5.49 11.24 -5.20
N ILE A 45 -6.17 11.18 -6.33
CA ILE A 45 -5.65 10.61 -7.57
C ILE A 45 -4.49 11.43 -8.12
N LYS A 46 -4.59 12.75 -8.12
CA LYS A 46 -3.53 13.66 -8.56
C LYS A 46 -2.25 13.45 -7.73
N THR A 47 -2.36 13.51 -6.42
CA THR A 47 -1.21 13.37 -5.52
C THR A 47 -0.65 11.94 -5.52
N MET A 48 -1.48 10.94 -5.78
CA MET A 48 -1.03 9.57 -6.04
C MET A 48 -0.09 9.50 -7.25
N HIS A 49 -0.45 10.10 -8.38
CA HIS A 49 0.39 10.09 -9.57
C HIS A 49 1.76 10.72 -9.30
N ASP A 50 1.83 11.81 -8.55
CA ASP A 50 3.08 12.45 -8.16
C ASP A 50 3.93 11.54 -7.27
N ALA A 51 3.33 10.86 -6.30
CA ALA A 51 4.01 9.91 -5.43
C ALA A 51 4.57 8.70 -6.21
N TYR A 52 3.83 8.18 -7.20
CA TYR A 52 4.31 7.09 -8.06
C TYR A 52 5.44 7.52 -8.99
N ASN A 53 5.46 8.77 -9.45
CA ASN A 53 6.59 9.33 -10.19
C ASN A 53 7.84 9.42 -9.31
N ILE A 54 7.69 9.84 -8.06
CA ILE A 54 8.78 9.88 -7.07
C ILE A 54 9.26 8.46 -6.73
N ARG A 55 8.36 7.47 -6.61
CA ARG A 55 8.71 6.07 -6.40
C ARG A 55 9.73 5.58 -7.41
N ARG A 56 9.52 5.84 -8.69
CA ARG A 56 10.43 5.42 -9.78
C ARG A 56 11.85 5.96 -9.61
N LYS A 57 11.97 7.14 -9.04
CA LYS A 57 13.26 7.80 -8.80
C LYS A 57 14.00 7.29 -7.57
N TYR A 58 13.27 6.92 -6.51
CA TYR A 58 13.86 6.71 -5.19
C TYR A 58 13.66 5.31 -4.61
N VAL A 59 12.96 4.38 -5.26
CA VAL A 59 12.76 3.04 -4.71
C VAL A 59 13.58 2.00 -5.50
N TYR A 60 14.85 1.88 -5.13
CA TYR A 60 15.80 0.87 -5.63
C TYR A 60 16.90 0.62 -4.60
N ASP A 61 17.68 -0.47 -4.78
CA ASP A 61 18.75 -0.84 -3.87
C ASP A 61 19.96 0.11 -3.96
N GLY A 62 20.46 0.54 -2.80
CA GLY A 62 21.57 1.50 -2.72
C GLY A 62 21.17 2.95 -2.95
N VAL A 63 19.86 3.27 -2.97
CA VAL A 63 19.40 4.66 -3.06
C VAL A 63 19.88 5.49 -1.87
N LYS A 64 20.33 6.70 -2.15
CA LYS A 64 20.54 7.72 -1.13
C LYS A 64 19.29 8.62 -1.09
N LEU A 65 18.53 8.49 -0.02
CA LEU A 65 17.37 9.34 0.19
C LEU A 65 17.82 10.73 0.67
N PRO A 66 17.13 11.82 0.30
CA PRO A 66 17.27 13.11 0.95
C PRO A 66 16.99 12.99 2.47
N GLU A 67 17.59 13.85 3.27
CA GLU A 67 17.31 13.92 4.71
C GLU A 67 15.86 14.31 5.00
N ASN A 68 15.30 15.20 4.18
CA ASN A 68 13.91 15.60 4.26
C ASN A 68 13.10 15.00 3.10
N ILE A 69 11.97 14.39 3.40
CA ILE A 69 11.03 13.86 2.40
C ILE A 69 10.48 14.98 1.49
N ASP A 70 10.42 16.23 1.95
CA ASP A 70 9.96 17.38 1.18
C ASP A 70 10.89 17.74 0.01
N ASP A 71 12.14 17.30 0.06
CA ASP A 71 13.12 17.49 -1.02
C ASP A 71 12.97 16.49 -2.16
N MET A 72 12.12 15.47 -1.99
CA MET A 72 11.85 14.49 -3.04
C MET A 72 10.93 15.10 -4.10
N LYS A 73 11.43 15.20 -5.32
CA LYS A 73 10.69 15.72 -6.47
C LYS A 73 10.58 14.65 -7.55
N PRO A 74 9.45 14.61 -8.30
CA PRO A 74 9.30 13.71 -9.43
C PRO A 74 10.36 13.97 -10.49
N ASP A 75 10.69 12.94 -11.28
CA ASP A 75 11.40 13.15 -12.54
C ASP A 75 10.39 13.56 -13.62
N ASN A 76 10.82 14.47 -14.52
CA ASN A 76 10.04 14.83 -15.70
C ASN A 76 10.08 13.75 -16.79
N ASP A 77 10.80 12.66 -16.55
CA ASP A 77 10.94 11.56 -17.50
C ASP A 77 9.70 10.67 -17.53
N GLN A 78 9.34 10.26 -18.75
CA GLN A 78 8.16 9.47 -19.09
C GLN A 78 8.02 8.18 -18.25
N PRO A 79 6.80 7.71 -18.01
CA PRO A 79 6.53 6.53 -17.20
C PRO A 79 7.15 5.28 -17.85
N GLY A 80 8.17 4.74 -17.22
CA GLY A 80 8.65 3.40 -17.55
C GLY A 80 7.59 2.37 -17.17
N ASN A 81 7.21 1.51 -18.10
CA ASN A 81 6.29 0.41 -17.87
C ASN A 81 6.90 -0.59 -16.86
N GLN A 82 6.56 -0.47 -15.61
CA GLN A 82 6.74 -1.58 -14.66
C GLN A 82 5.55 -2.52 -14.82
N LYS A 83 5.81 -3.71 -15.34
CA LYS A 83 4.77 -4.76 -15.43
C LYS A 83 4.58 -5.36 -14.05
N SER A 84 3.43 -5.17 -13.44
CA SER A 84 2.96 -5.96 -12.30
C SER A 84 1.84 -6.88 -12.78
N ASN A 85 1.81 -8.08 -12.23
CA ASN A 85 0.72 -9.02 -12.44
C ASN A 85 -0.01 -9.21 -11.11
N LEU A 86 -1.22 -9.75 -11.14
CA LEU A 86 -1.94 -10.17 -9.94
C LEU A 86 -1.01 -11.01 -9.05
N SER A 87 -0.78 -10.58 -7.82
CA SER A 87 0.11 -11.25 -6.88
C SER A 87 -0.69 -11.75 -5.68
N ASP A 88 -0.45 -13.02 -5.32
CA ASP A 88 -0.95 -13.57 -4.07
C ASP A 88 -0.08 -13.07 -2.92
N THR A 89 -0.71 -12.45 -1.95
CA THR A 89 -0.04 -11.83 -0.81
C THR A 89 -0.92 -12.00 0.42
N THR A 90 -0.30 -12.37 1.54
CA THR A 90 -0.96 -12.39 2.84
C THR A 90 -0.42 -11.24 3.67
N ALA A 91 -1.30 -10.39 4.16
CA ALA A 91 -0.97 -9.36 5.13
C ALA A 91 -1.75 -9.63 6.43
N TYR A 92 -1.19 -9.27 7.57
CA TYR A 92 -1.84 -9.45 8.87
C TYR A 92 -1.44 -8.35 9.85
N SER A 93 -2.42 -7.97 10.67
CA SER A 93 -2.29 -7.00 11.75
C SER A 93 -2.53 -7.69 13.07
N ILE A 94 -1.66 -7.47 14.06
CA ILE A 94 -1.74 -8.10 15.38
C ILE A 94 -1.57 -7.02 16.44
N PHE A 95 -2.36 -7.13 17.50
CA PHE A 95 -2.23 -6.35 18.72
C PHE A 95 -2.52 -7.25 19.92
N ASP A 96 -1.61 -7.31 20.89
CA ASP A 96 -1.74 -8.14 22.10
C ASP A 96 -1.98 -7.35 23.38
N GLY A 97 -2.18 -6.04 23.24
CA GLY A 97 -2.31 -5.09 24.36
C GLY A 97 -1.07 -4.24 24.60
N GLU A 98 0.09 -4.64 24.08
CA GLU A 98 1.36 -3.92 24.21
C GLU A 98 2.11 -3.78 22.88
N ILE A 99 2.10 -4.83 22.06
CA ILE A 99 2.88 -4.91 20.81
C ILE A 99 1.94 -4.78 19.60
N GLU A 100 2.32 -3.88 18.72
CA GLU A 100 1.66 -3.64 17.44
C GLU A 100 2.48 -4.23 16.30
N ILE A 101 1.87 -5.08 15.47
CA ILE A 101 2.52 -5.69 14.32
C ILE A 101 1.66 -5.48 13.08
N SER A 102 2.26 -4.89 12.05
CA SER A 102 1.76 -4.98 10.67
C SER A 102 2.78 -5.77 9.85
N ALA A 103 2.37 -6.92 9.35
CA ALA A 103 3.27 -7.80 8.63
C ALA A 103 2.66 -8.29 7.31
N ILE A 104 3.54 -8.60 6.37
CA ILE A 104 3.17 -9.00 5.01
C ILE A 104 4.15 -10.03 4.47
N GLN A 105 3.63 -11.04 3.78
CA GLN A 105 4.43 -12.05 3.09
C GLN A 105 3.85 -12.40 1.73
N SER A 106 4.71 -12.75 0.78
CA SER A 106 4.29 -13.12 -0.57
C SER A 106 5.45 -13.74 -1.33
N ASN A 107 5.14 -14.70 -2.18
CA ASN A 107 6.05 -15.21 -3.20
C ASN A 107 5.98 -14.40 -4.50
N TYR A 108 5.21 -13.32 -4.54
CA TYR A 108 4.87 -12.43 -5.63
C TYR A 108 3.77 -13.02 -6.51
N MET A 109 4.05 -13.81 -7.53
CA MET A 109 3.01 -14.33 -8.44
C MET A 109 2.72 -15.80 -8.13
N GLY A 110 1.48 -16.12 -7.77
CA GLY A 110 1.03 -17.46 -7.47
C GLY A 110 1.99 -18.21 -6.51
N PHE A 111 2.48 -19.36 -6.93
CA PHE A 111 3.47 -20.16 -6.17
C PHE A 111 4.93 -19.67 -6.30
N GLY A 112 5.15 -18.40 -6.67
CA GLY A 112 6.48 -17.83 -6.88
C GLY A 112 7.16 -18.39 -8.12
N SER A 113 8.44 -18.79 -8.01
CA SER A 113 9.19 -19.35 -9.13
C SER A 113 8.81 -20.79 -9.48
N GLY A 114 7.95 -21.44 -8.69
CA GLY A 114 7.66 -22.86 -8.80
C GLY A 114 8.82 -23.77 -8.35
N HIS A 115 9.91 -23.19 -7.85
CA HIS A 115 11.08 -23.93 -7.36
C HIS A 115 11.05 -24.05 -5.84
N SER A 116 11.03 -25.26 -5.33
CA SER A 116 11.13 -25.53 -3.90
C SER A 116 12.53 -26.02 -3.53
N ILE A 117 13.08 -25.46 -2.45
CA ILE A 117 14.39 -25.89 -1.94
C ILE A 117 14.25 -27.28 -1.32
N LYS A 118 14.99 -28.25 -1.87
CA LYS A 118 14.93 -29.65 -1.43
C LYS A 118 15.20 -29.76 0.08
N GLY A 119 14.32 -30.46 0.79
CA GLY A 119 14.45 -30.75 2.22
C GLY A 119 14.01 -29.64 3.17
N THR A 120 13.54 -28.49 2.65
CA THR A 120 13.11 -27.35 3.50
C THR A 120 11.60 -27.07 3.42
N GLY A 121 10.94 -27.47 2.32
CA GLY A 121 9.56 -27.07 2.03
C GLY A 121 9.39 -25.60 1.63
N ILE A 122 10.48 -24.83 1.47
CA ILE A 122 10.44 -23.42 1.11
C ILE A 122 10.31 -23.25 -0.40
N ASN A 123 9.25 -22.60 -0.85
CA ASN A 123 9.10 -22.15 -2.23
C ASN A 123 9.80 -20.80 -2.42
N MET A 124 10.60 -20.71 -3.48
CA MET A 124 11.30 -19.47 -3.84
C MET A 124 10.34 -18.48 -4.50
N ASN A 125 10.40 -17.22 -4.07
CA ASN A 125 9.66 -16.15 -4.73
C ASN A 125 10.18 -15.90 -6.15
N ASN A 126 9.37 -15.25 -6.99
CA ASN A 126 9.74 -14.86 -8.36
C ASN A 126 9.92 -13.34 -8.53
N ARG A 127 10.23 -12.60 -7.44
CA ARG A 127 10.44 -11.14 -7.46
C ARG A 127 11.61 -10.70 -8.31
N GLY A 128 12.52 -11.60 -8.68
CA GLY A 128 13.58 -11.32 -9.63
C GLY A 128 13.08 -10.78 -10.98
N SER A 129 11.80 -11.02 -11.32
CA SER A 129 11.17 -10.45 -12.51
C SER A 129 11.03 -8.92 -12.51
N TYR A 130 11.18 -8.29 -11.35
CA TYR A 130 11.23 -6.81 -11.26
C TYR A 130 12.56 -6.22 -11.72
N PHE A 131 13.65 -6.99 -11.76
CA PHE A 131 14.91 -6.48 -12.27
C PHE A 131 14.79 -6.08 -13.74
N SER A 132 15.43 -4.96 -14.09
CA SER A 132 15.63 -4.57 -15.48
C SER A 132 16.84 -5.31 -16.07
N LEU A 133 16.74 -5.72 -17.32
CA LEU A 133 17.87 -6.23 -18.10
C LEU A 133 18.69 -5.09 -18.74
N ASP A 134 18.18 -3.87 -18.73
CA ASP A 134 18.94 -2.68 -19.11
C ASP A 134 19.95 -2.33 -18.02
N SER A 135 21.25 -2.35 -18.35
CA SER A 135 22.35 -2.08 -17.44
C SER A 135 22.32 -0.67 -16.84
N GLU A 136 21.75 0.30 -17.54
CA GLU A 136 21.64 1.71 -17.12
C GLU A 136 20.46 1.94 -16.18
N ASN A 137 19.55 0.99 -16.09
CA ASN A 137 18.42 1.10 -15.19
C ASN A 137 18.85 1.01 -13.71
N LYS A 138 18.32 1.87 -12.87
CA LYS A 138 18.59 1.88 -11.42
C LYS A 138 18.25 0.55 -10.74
N ASN A 139 17.27 -0.20 -11.25
CA ASN A 139 16.90 -1.55 -10.81
C ASN A 139 17.47 -2.66 -11.72
N SER A 140 18.61 -2.42 -12.39
CA SER A 140 19.28 -3.43 -13.21
C SER A 140 19.72 -4.66 -12.43
N LEU A 141 19.66 -5.83 -13.05
CA LEU A 141 20.13 -7.08 -12.47
C LEU A 141 21.66 -7.05 -12.29
N LYS A 142 22.13 -7.16 -11.03
CA LYS A 142 23.58 -7.22 -10.68
C LYS A 142 23.78 -8.17 -9.50
N PRO A 143 24.97 -8.80 -9.40
CA PRO A 143 25.30 -9.65 -8.25
C PRO A 143 25.13 -8.91 -6.91
N GLY A 144 24.54 -9.58 -5.93
CA GLY A 144 24.32 -9.05 -4.58
C GLY A 144 23.25 -7.96 -4.44
N LYS A 145 22.62 -7.53 -5.54
CA LYS A 145 21.63 -6.47 -5.53
C LYS A 145 20.23 -6.98 -5.14
N LYS A 146 19.52 -6.21 -4.31
CA LYS A 146 18.11 -6.42 -4.01
C LYS A 146 17.26 -5.78 -5.09
N THR A 147 16.19 -6.46 -5.52
CA THR A 147 15.24 -5.85 -6.43
C THR A 147 14.22 -4.99 -5.68
N PHE A 148 13.67 -3.99 -6.38
CA PHE A 148 12.40 -3.37 -5.99
C PHE A 148 11.35 -4.44 -5.68
N HIS A 149 10.47 -4.17 -4.73
CA HIS A 149 9.29 -5.00 -4.47
C HIS A 149 8.12 -4.21 -3.89
N THR A 150 6.93 -4.78 -4.01
CA THR A 150 5.66 -4.14 -3.64
C THR A 150 5.21 -4.40 -2.21
N LEU A 151 5.89 -5.27 -1.45
CA LEU A 151 5.52 -5.53 -0.06
C LEU A 151 5.71 -4.28 0.79
N MET A 152 4.67 -3.87 1.50
CA MET A 152 4.73 -2.77 2.45
C MET A 152 3.74 -2.96 3.59
N SER A 153 4.05 -2.39 4.73
CA SER A 153 3.21 -2.34 5.93
C SER A 153 3.14 -0.91 6.45
N ILE A 154 2.09 -0.58 7.19
CA ILE A 154 1.91 0.73 7.82
C ILE A 154 1.55 0.57 9.29
N LEU A 155 2.21 1.39 10.11
CA LEU A 155 1.79 1.74 11.47
C LEU A 155 1.66 3.26 11.53
N ALA A 156 0.62 3.76 12.18
CA ALA A 156 0.49 5.19 12.43
C ALA A 156 0.15 5.41 13.91
N SER A 157 0.95 6.24 14.59
CA SER A 157 0.78 6.52 16.01
C SER A 157 0.50 8.00 16.22
N GLY A 158 -0.57 8.30 16.99
CA GLY A 158 -1.01 9.66 17.24
C GLY A 158 -2.13 9.75 18.26
N LYS A 159 -3.24 10.40 17.90
CA LYS A 159 -4.42 10.44 18.74
C LYS A 159 -5.01 9.03 19.00
N LYS A 160 -4.88 8.16 18.01
CA LYS A 160 -5.18 6.73 18.04
C LYS A 160 -4.01 6.02 17.36
N ASP A 161 -3.80 4.75 17.66
CA ASP A 161 -2.81 3.96 16.93
C ASP A 161 -3.50 3.13 15.85
N ILE A 162 -2.86 3.01 14.69
CA ILE A 162 -3.43 2.36 13.51
C ILE A 162 -2.42 1.33 12.99
N ILE A 163 -2.85 0.08 12.96
CA ILE A 163 -2.12 -1.03 12.35
C ILE A 163 -2.84 -1.35 11.04
N LEU A 164 -2.16 -1.23 9.90
CA LEU A 164 -2.80 -1.42 8.60
C LEU A 164 -1.89 -2.18 7.65
N GLY A 165 -2.46 -3.17 6.97
CA GLY A 165 -1.81 -3.94 5.94
C GLY A 165 -2.78 -4.31 4.82
N THR A 166 -2.24 -4.56 3.63
CA THR A 166 -3.05 -4.94 2.47
C THR A 166 -2.27 -5.82 1.50
N MET A 167 -2.97 -6.71 0.81
CA MET A 167 -2.50 -7.33 -0.41
C MET A 167 -2.89 -6.45 -1.62
N GLY A 168 -2.32 -6.72 -2.81
CA GLY A 168 -2.70 -6.06 -4.06
C GLY A 168 -1.53 -5.57 -4.92
N GLY A 169 -0.30 -6.01 -4.65
CA GLY A 169 0.86 -5.62 -5.45
C GLY A 169 1.07 -4.11 -5.49
N ASP A 170 1.04 -3.52 -6.67
CA ASP A 170 1.26 -2.07 -6.87
C ASP A 170 0.17 -1.18 -6.28
N VAL A 171 -1.04 -1.70 -6.02
CA VAL A 171 -2.11 -0.89 -5.42
C VAL A 171 -2.01 -0.80 -3.89
N GLN A 172 -1.09 -1.51 -3.24
CA GLN A 172 -0.96 -1.48 -1.78
C GLN A 172 -0.81 -0.05 -1.18
N PRO A 173 0.03 0.86 -1.70
CA PRO A 173 0.05 2.24 -1.23
C PRO A 173 -1.30 2.93 -1.39
N GLN A 174 -2.01 2.63 -2.49
CA GLN A 174 -3.30 3.27 -2.80
C GLN A 174 -4.37 2.87 -1.80
N VAL A 175 -4.47 1.59 -1.50
CA VAL A 175 -5.43 1.07 -0.51
C VAL A 175 -5.13 1.64 0.87
N ASN A 176 -3.87 1.56 1.30
CA ASN A 176 -3.47 2.03 2.62
C ASN A 176 -3.73 3.52 2.81
N VAL A 177 -3.40 4.38 1.83
CA VAL A 177 -3.58 5.83 1.96
C VAL A 177 -5.06 6.21 1.93
N GLN A 178 -5.89 5.56 1.10
CA GLN A 178 -7.33 5.80 1.10
C GLN A 178 -7.97 5.45 2.45
N ILE A 179 -7.58 4.31 3.06
CA ILE A 179 -8.09 3.92 4.38
C ILE A 179 -7.60 4.88 5.46
N LEU A 180 -6.30 5.24 5.48
CA LEU A 180 -5.76 6.21 6.44
C LEU A 180 -6.45 7.56 6.34
N SER A 181 -6.66 8.08 5.13
CA SER A 181 -7.36 9.34 4.94
C SER A 181 -8.80 9.29 5.48
N ARG A 182 -9.52 8.19 5.27
CA ARG A 182 -10.85 8.02 5.83
C ARG A 182 -10.88 8.03 7.35
N ILE A 183 -9.89 7.41 7.98
CA ILE A 183 -9.81 7.37 9.44
C ILE A 183 -9.34 8.72 9.99
N ILE A 184 -8.26 9.27 9.44
CA ILE A 184 -7.58 10.43 10.01
C ILE A 184 -8.25 11.75 9.60
N ASP A 185 -8.60 11.91 8.31
CA ASP A 185 -9.19 13.16 7.81
C ASP A 185 -10.71 13.19 7.99
N LEU A 186 -11.39 12.04 7.77
CA LEU A 186 -12.85 11.98 7.77
C LEU A 186 -13.44 11.39 9.07
N GLY A 187 -12.61 10.96 10.02
CA GLY A 187 -13.06 10.44 11.33
C GLY A 187 -13.75 9.07 11.29
N GLY A 188 -13.50 8.28 10.25
CA GLY A 188 -14.08 6.94 10.11
C GLY A 188 -13.55 5.93 11.12
N ASN A 189 -14.29 4.85 11.33
CA ASN A 189 -13.86 3.66 12.06
C ASN A 189 -13.12 2.68 11.14
N MET A 190 -12.44 1.68 11.70
CA MET A 190 -11.62 0.74 10.92
C MET A 190 -12.46 -0.15 9.98
N PRO A 191 -13.54 -0.82 10.41
CA PRO A 191 -14.34 -1.67 9.54
C PRO A 191 -14.92 -0.92 8.35
N ASP A 192 -15.51 0.25 8.58
CA ASP A 192 -16.15 1.05 7.54
C ASP A 192 -15.12 1.63 6.57
N ALA A 193 -13.97 2.08 7.06
CA ALA A 193 -12.89 2.60 6.21
C ALA A 193 -12.34 1.53 5.27
N ILE A 194 -12.21 0.28 5.74
CA ILE A 194 -11.78 -0.86 4.93
C ILE A 194 -12.85 -1.26 3.91
N ALA A 195 -14.12 -1.35 4.33
CA ALA A 195 -15.22 -1.76 3.47
C ALA A 195 -15.61 -0.71 2.42
N TYR A 196 -15.24 0.56 2.65
CA TYR A 196 -15.65 1.66 1.78
C TYR A 196 -15.16 1.47 0.34
N PRO A 197 -15.98 1.86 -0.67
CA PRO A 197 -15.58 1.80 -2.06
C PRO A 197 -14.28 2.56 -2.34
N ARG A 198 -13.45 2.04 -3.23
CA ARG A 198 -12.11 2.53 -3.53
C ARG A 198 -11.90 2.77 -5.02
N PHE A 199 -10.83 3.49 -5.32
CA PHE A 199 -10.25 3.54 -6.65
C PHE A 199 -8.91 2.83 -6.69
N ALA A 200 -8.48 2.43 -7.88
CA ALA A 200 -7.17 1.85 -8.14
C ALA A 200 -6.60 2.34 -9.47
N TYR A 201 -5.28 2.51 -9.50
CA TYR A 201 -4.49 2.76 -10.69
C TYR A 201 -3.55 1.58 -10.93
N PRO A 202 -4.02 0.51 -11.57
CA PRO A 202 -3.26 -0.72 -11.76
C PRO A 202 -2.44 -0.69 -13.06
N ALA A 203 -1.85 0.45 -13.43
CA ALA A 203 -1.13 0.65 -14.69
C ALA A 203 -0.10 -0.43 -15.01
N SER A 204 0.50 -1.01 -13.97
CA SER A 204 1.44 -2.10 -14.11
C SER A 204 0.79 -3.45 -14.40
N ILE A 205 -0.48 -3.65 -14.03
CA ILE A 205 -1.21 -4.91 -14.20
C ILE A 205 -1.82 -5.00 -15.60
N TYR A 206 -2.51 -3.95 -16.03
CA TYR A 206 -3.26 -3.96 -17.30
C TYR A 206 -2.51 -3.27 -18.46
N GLY A 207 -1.38 -2.62 -18.18
CA GLY A 207 -0.58 -1.93 -19.19
C GLY A 207 -1.22 -0.66 -19.73
N ASP A 208 -2.31 -0.20 -19.11
CA ASP A 208 -2.97 1.07 -19.40
C ASP A 208 -2.67 2.12 -18.31
N SER A 209 -3.05 3.36 -18.54
CA SER A 209 -2.87 4.48 -17.62
C SER A 209 -4.18 4.95 -17.00
N LYS A 210 -5.20 4.08 -16.97
CA LYS A 210 -6.51 4.42 -16.47
C LYS A 210 -6.60 4.26 -14.96
N VAL A 211 -7.42 5.09 -14.36
CA VAL A 211 -7.88 4.94 -12.97
C VAL A 211 -9.25 4.28 -13.01
N TYR A 212 -9.39 3.21 -12.25
CA TYR A 212 -10.63 2.48 -12.06
C TYR A 212 -11.22 2.78 -10.68
N TYR A 213 -12.52 2.77 -10.56
CA TYR A 213 -13.20 3.00 -9.29
C TYR A 213 -14.42 2.09 -9.13
N GLU A 214 -14.74 1.70 -7.91
CA GLU A 214 -15.94 0.96 -7.59
C GLU A 214 -17.17 1.83 -7.80
N SER A 215 -18.14 1.31 -8.55
CA SER A 215 -19.26 2.06 -9.17
C SER A 215 -20.08 2.90 -8.19
N THR A 216 -20.15 2.50 -6.92
CA THR A 216 -20.81 3.25 -5.85
C THR A 216 -20.19 4.63 -5.60
N LEU A 217 -18.90 4.85 -5.92
CA LEU A 217 -18.25 6.16 -5.79
C LEU A 217 -18.80 7.21 -6.76
N ARG A 218 -19.29 6.81 -7.94
CA ARG A 218 -19.88 7.71 -8.96
C ARG A 218 -18.95 8.86 -9.36
N LEU A 219 -17.69 8.54 -9.66
CA LEU A 219 -16.70 9.52 -10.06
C LEU A 219 -16.82 9.84 -11.56
N ASN A 220 -16.55 11.11 -11.91
CA ASN A 220 -16.48 11.55 -13.30
C ASN A 220 -15.05 11.33 -13.84
N HIS A 221 -14.93 11.11 -15.15
CA HIS A 221 -13.65 11.03 -15.89
C HIS A 221 -12.76 9.81 -15.58
N TYR A 222 -13.25 8.83 -14.84
CA TYR A 222 -12.59 7.57 -14.52
C TYR A 222 -13.43 6.38 -14.94
N GLU A 223 -12.87 5.17 -14.89
CA GLU A 223 -13.53 3.96 -15.37
C GLU A 223 -14.23 3.21 -14.23
N PRO A 224 -15.54 3.04 -14.24
CA PRO A 224 -16.24 2.29 -13.22
C PRO A 224 -16.01 0.78 -13.37
N VAL A 225 -15.92 0.11 -12.24
CA VAL A 225 -15.96 -1.36 -12.12
C VAL A 225 -17.01 -1.76 -11.09
N ASP A 226 -17.35 -3.04 -11.04
CA ASP A 226 -18.25 -3.57 -10.03
C ASP A 226 -17.72 -3.31 -8.63
N ASP A 227 -18.61 -3.07 -7.67
CA ASP A 227 -18.25 -2.92 -6.27
C ASP A 227 -17.69 -4.24 -5.70
N LEU A 228 -16.84 -4.14 -4.70
CA LEU A 228 -16.10 -5.24 -4.12
C LEU A 228 -15.17 -5.96 -5.13
N ASN A 229 -14.59 -5.20 -6.03
CA ASN A 229 -13.70 -5.72 -7.08
C ASN A 229 -12.32 -6.07 -6.53
N ASP A 230 -11.81 -7.27 -6.85
CA ASP A 230 -10.51 -7.76 -6.39
C ASP A 230 -9.32 -6.86 -6.76
N MET A 231 -9.42 -6.09 -7.87
CA MET A 231 -8.36 -5.17 -8.27
C MET A 231 -8.12 -4.06 -7.24
N MET A 232 -9.08 -3.81 -6.35
CA MET A 232 -8.99 -2.81 -5.28
C MET A 232 -8.11 -3.25 -4.11
N GLY A 233 -7.51 -4.45 -4.18
CA GLY A 233 -6.74 -5.06 -3.10
C GLY A 233 -7.59 -5.44 -1.89
N HIS A 234 -7.02 -6.24 -0.98
CA HIS A 234 -7.71 -6.65 0.24
C HIS A 234 -6.94 -6.14 1.45
N ALA A 235 -7.62 -5.44 2.34
CA ALA A 235 -7.02 -4.81 3.52
C ALA A 235 -7.48 -5.47 4.82
N GLN A 236 -6.67 -5.32 5.85
CA GLN A 236 -7.04 -5.57 7.24
C GLN A 236 -6.32 -4.58 8.13
N GLY A 237 -6.95 -4.26 9.25
CA GLY A 237 -6.36 -3.31 10.17
C GLY A 237 -6.98 -3.35 11.56
N ILE A 238 -6.27 -2.70 12.47
CA ILE A 238 -6.71 -2.47 13.85
C ILE A 238 -6.55 -0.98 14.14
N LEU A 239 -7.58 -0.39 14.71
CA LEU A 239 -7.58 0.96 15.24
C LEU A 239 -7.65 0.85 16.76
N ILE A 240 -6.66 1.41 17.44
CA ILE A 240 -6.50 1.34 18.90
C ILE A 240 -6.77 2.71 19.48
N ASP A 241 -7.80 2.76 20.36
CA ASP A 241 -8.21 3.91 21.15
C ASP A 241 -8.51 3.39 22.58
N SER A 242 -9.46 3.97 23.28
CA SER A 242 -10.00 3.43 24.55
C SER A 242 -10.50 1.98 24.39
N ASP A 243 -11.06 1.67 23.25
CA ASP A 243 -11.42 0.33 22.79
C ASP A 243 -10.75 0.06 21.45
N SER A 244 -10.40 -1.20 21.16
CA SER A 244 -9.80 -1.59 19.90
C SER A 244 -10.86 -2.03 18.88
N GLU A 245 -10.79 -1.50 17.69
CA GLU A 245 -11.62 -1.88 16.55
C GLU A 245 -10.76 -2.61 15.51
N ALA A 246 -11.26 -3.69 14.94
CA ALA A 246 -10.57 -4.39 13.86
C ALA A 246 -11.51 -4.60 12.66
N GLY A 247 -10.93 -4.56 11.47
CA GLY A 247 -11.65 -4.78 10.23
C GLY A 247 -10.88 -5.68 9.25
N VAL A 248 -11.64 -6.43 8.48
CA VAL A 248 -11.16 -7.23 7.33
C VAL A 248 -11.94 -6.85 6.09
N ASP A 249 -11.31 -6.98 4.95
CA ASP A 249 -11.87 -6.54 3.67
C ASP A 249 -12.98 -7.46 3.17
N PRO A 250 -14.17 -6.95 2.85
CA PRO A 250 -15.24 -7.76 2.26
C PRO A 250 -14.94 -8.23 0.84
N ARG A 251 -13.86 -7.72 0.19
CA ARG A 251 -13.41 -8.14 -1.14
C ARG A 251 -12.61 -9.45 -1.10
N GLY A 252 -12.18 -9.87 0.08
CA GLY A 252 -11.38 -11.07 0.30
C GLY A 252 -11.95 -12.00 1.35
N ASP A 253 -11.20 -13.05 1.65
CA ASP A 253 -11.53 -14.10 2.61
C ASP A 253 -10.79 -13.93 3.95
N GLY A 254 -10.40 -12.70 4.27
CA GLY A 254 -9.73 -12.35 5.52
C GLY A 254 -10.56 -12.72 6.75
N LEU A 255 -9.88 -13.09 7.83
CA LEU A 255 -10.52 -13.47 9.08
C LEU A 255 -10.07 -12.58 10.23
N LEU A 256 -11.01 -12.20 11.08
CA LEU A 256 -10.77 -11.56 12.36
C LEU A 256 -10.78 -12.61 13.47
N HIS A 257 -9.71 -12.66 14.25
CA HIS A 257 -9.63 -13.53 15.41
C HIS A 257 -9.38 -12.71 16.68
N TYR A 258 -10.25 -12.87 17.66
CA TYR A 258 -10.13 -12.25 18.97
C TYR A 258 -9.79 -13.31 20.02
N MET A 259 -8.62 -13.18 20.66
CA MET A 259 -8.20 -14.08 21.74
C MET A 259 -8.59 -13.50 23.10
N LYS A 260 -9.33 -14.27 23.91
CA LYS A 260 -9.59 -13.93 25.31
C LYS A 260 -8.35 -14.24 26.15
N GLU A 261 -8.10 -13.44 27.19
CA GLU A 261 -6.92 -13.49 28.12
C GLU A 261 -6.54 -14.90 28.65
N LYS A 262 -7.37 -15.91 28.47
CA LYS A 262 -7.13 -17.28 29.01
C LYS A 262 -5.95 -18.03 28.38
N TYR A 263 -5.34 -17.52 27.31
CA TYR A 263 -4.28 -18.22 26.57
C TYR A 263 -2.87 -17.69 26.86
N PHE A 264 -2.75 -16.64 27.68
CA PHE A 264 -1.46 -16.02 28.05
C PHE A 264 -1.05 -16.31 29.50
N LYS A 265 -1.22 -17.56 29.98
CA LYS A 265 -0.71 -18.01 31.28
C LYS A 265 0.42 -18.99 31.11
#